data_e2b4938a163a353b76de1eb3afa86342
#
_entry.id   e2b4938a163a353b76de1eb3afa86342
#
_cell.length_a   1.000
_cell.length_b   1.000
_cell.length_c   1.000
_cell.angle_alpha   90.00
_cell.angle_beta   90.00
_cell.angle_gamma   90.00
#
_symmetry.space_group_name_H-M   'P 1'
#
loop_
_entity.id
_entity.type
_entity.pdbx_description
1 polymer ?
#
loop_
_entity_poly.entity_id
_entity_poly.type
_entity_poly.pdbx_seq_one_letter_code
_entity_poly.pdbx_strand_id
1 'polypeptide(L)'
;VLDPKGGKALRLIGNARLRIPNGAVIVDSSADNALFVQGNASLIAHQIAIVGNYQTQGNASISPTPLTGQPPTPDPLAQLSPPDPSGLPVFPGRTIGKNDIVTLRPGVYTGPIRVEGNAKVTLQPGIYILKGGLLVSGNSQIEGEGVLIYNEIGRIEVQGNGKVKLSAQTGGTYEGIVIFQSRTNAQPIWLSGNAEFNATGAIYAPNAQVHFEGNTNLRDSMVIAYRVELLGNVDVEIEAKEPPAAAGEEVAIGLVE
;
A
#
# COMPACT_ATOMS: atom_id res chain seq x y z
N VAL A 1 6.58 4.47 -7.42
CA VAL A 1 7.62 3.65 -6.77
C VAL A 1 8.85 4.50 -6.60
N LEU A 2 9.33 4.65 -5.36
CA LEU A 2 10.29 5.68 -4.94
C LEU A 2 11.76 5.24 -4.91
N ASP A 3 12.08 3.95 -5.10
CA ASP A 3 13.48 3.50 -5.14
C ASP A 3 14.22 4.15 -6.32
N PRO A 4 15.25 5.00 -6.08
CA PRO A 4 15.84 5.80 -7.15
C PRO A 4 16.85 5.04 -8.02
N LYS A 5 17.31 3.86 -7.60
CA LYS A 5 18.42 3.14 -8.24
C LYS A 5 18.26 1.63 -8.34
N GLY A 6 17.33 1.04 -7.58
CA GLY A 6 17.23 -0.41 -7.48
C GLY A 6 16.66 -1.05 -8.74
N GLY A 7 17.33 -2.08 -9.26
CA GLY A 7 16.72 -2.94 -10.26
C GLY A 7 15.47 -3.62 -9.71
N LYS A 8 14.46 -3.82 -10.57
CA LYS A 8 13.19 -4.45 -10.23
C LYS A 8 12.45 -3.71 -9.11
N ALA A 9 12.50 -2.37 -9.12
CA ALA A 9 11.81 -1.53 -8.16
C ALA A 9 10.28 -1.76 -8.21
N LEU A 10 9.74 -1.97 -9.42
CA LEU A 10 8.41 -2.55 -9.66
C LEU A 10 8.59 -3.91 -10.34
N ARG A 11 8.05 -4.97 -9.73
CA ARG A 11 8.26 -6.34 -10.18
C ARG A 11 6.94 -7.12 -10.22
N LEU A 12 6.64 -7.73 -11.37
CA LEU A 12 5.50 -8.62 -11.57
C LEU A 12 6.00 -9.98 -12.08
N ILE A 13 5.65 -11.08 -11.40
CA ILE A 13 6.13 -12.43 -11.77
C ILE A 13 5.00 -13.46 -11.69
N GLY A 14 5.06 -14.43 -12.59
CA GLY A 14 4.12 -15.54 -12.65
C GLY A 14 2.90 -15.20 -13.51
N ASN A 15 1.71 -15.27 -12.94
CA ASN A 15 0.45 -14.84 -13.56
C ASN A 15 -0.08 -13.53 -12.95
N ALA A 16 0.80 -12.75 -12.33
CA ALA A 16 0.44 -11.51 -11.65
C ALA A 16 -0.18 -10.51 -12.62
N ARG A 17 -1.24 -9.84 -12.17
CA ARG A 17 -1.90 -8.79 -12.94
C ARG A 17 -1.97 -7.51 -12.12
N LEU A 18 -1.57 -6.39 -12.73
CA LEU A 18 -1.74 -5.05 -12.17
C LEU A 18 -2.51 -4.20 -13.17
N ARG A 19 -3.68 -3.70 -12.74
CA ARG A 19 -4.53 -2.84 -13.56
C ARG A 19 -4.77 -1.51 -12.88
N ILE A 20 -4.48 -0.42 -13.59
CA ILE A 20 -4.68 0.96 -13.14
C ILE A 20 -5.30 1.75 -14.30
N PRO A 21 -6.54 1.45 -14.70
CA PRO A 21 -7.12 1.94 -15.97
C PRO A 21 -7.18 3.47 -16.06
N ASN A 22 -7.38 4.15 -14.94
CA ASN A 22 -7.55 5.62 -14.89
C ASN A 22 -6.37 6.33 -14.22
N GLY A 23 -5.21 5.66 -14.08
CA GLY A 23 -4.07 6.22 -13.37
C GLY A 23 -2.73 5.87 -13.99
N ALA A 24 -1.68 6.45 -13.45
CA ALA A 24 -0.31 6.26 -13.91
C ALA A 24 0.48 5.32 -13.02
N VAL A 25 1.40 4.57 -13.64
CA VAL A 25 2.50 3.87 -12.97
C VAL A 25 3.76 4.70 -13.14
N ILE A 26 4.35 5.12 -12.03
CA ILE A 26 5.58 5.90 -11.99
C ILE A 26 6.65 5.09 -11.28
N VAL A 27 7.81 4.92 -11.90
CA VAL A 27 8.95 4.18 -11.34
C VAL A 27 10.20 5.05 -11.40
N ASP A 28 10.64 5.55 -10.26
CA ASP A 28 11.74 6.51 -10.16
C ASP A 28 13.14 5.87 -10.22
N SER A 29 13.21 4.56 -10.34
CA SER A 29 14.50 3.89 -10.45
C SER A 29 15.17 4.14 -11.81
N SER A 30 16.46 4.49 -11.77
CA SER A 30 17.32 4.69 -12.93
C SER A 30 17.93 3.38 -13.47
N ALA A 31 17.60 2.22 -12.92
CA ALA A 31 18.14 0.94 -13.36
C ALA A 31 17.60 0.52 -14.75
N ASP A 32 18.40 -0.27 -15.50
CA ASP A 32 18.02 -0.81 -16.82
C ASP A 32 16.82 -1.78 -16.76
N ASN A 33 16.49 -2.27 -15.59
CA ASN A 33 15.35 -3.16 -15.33
C ASN A 33 14.50 -2.64 -14.14
N ALA A 34 14.33 -1.33 -14.05
CA ALA A 34 13.55 -0.66 -12.99
C ALA A 34 12.15 -1.25 -12.88
N LEU A 35 11.48 -1.46 -14.00
CA LEU A 35 10.25 -2.25 -14.13
C LEU A 35 10.61 -3.62 -14.73
N PHE A 36 10.20 -4.69 -14.03
CA PHE A 36 10.43 -6.07 -14.46
C PHE A 36 9.15 -6.89 -14.47
N VAL A 37 8.78 -7.43 -15.63
CA VAL A 37 7.57 -8.24 -15.79
C VAL A 37 7.92 -9.59 -16.42
N GLN A 38 7.58 -10.70 -15.74
CA GLN A 38 8.03 -12.04 -16.12
C GLN A 38 6.91 -13.08 -16.07
N GLY A 39 6.98 -14.07 -16.94
CA GLY A 39 6.04 -15.18 -17.04
C GLY A 39 4.84 -14.81 -17.90
N ASN A 40 3.63 -14.98 -17.39
CA ASN A 40 2.38 -14.54 -18.02
C ASN A 40 1.82 -13.26 -17.33
N ALA A 41 2.70 -12.56 -16.60
CA ALA A 41 2.27 -11.37 -15.86
C ALA A 41 1.90 -10.22 -16.81
N SER A 42 0.96 -9.39 -16.38
CA SER A 42 0.49 -8.25 -17.16
C SER A 42 0.39 -6.97 -16.32
N LEU A 43 0.80 -5.85 -16.93
CA LEU A 43 0.64 -4.51 -16.40
C LEU A 43 -0.18 -3.68 -17.38
N ILE A 44 -1.31 -3.15 -16.92
CA ILE A 44 -2.18 -2.27 -17.69
C ILE A 44 -2.43 -1.00 -16.89
N ALA A 45 -2.13 0.16 -17.48
CA ALA A 45 -2.35 1.46 -16.87
C ALA A 45 -2.78 2.49 -17.91
N HIS A 46 -3.20 3.69 -17.49
CA HIS A 46 -3.42 4.79 -18.42
C HIS A 46 -2.07 5.31 -18.97
N GLN A 47 -1.08 5.43 -18.10
CA GLN A 47 0.28 5.85 -18.43
C GLN A 47 1.30 5.07 -17.60
N ILE A 48 2.48 4.82 -18.18
CA ILE A 48 3.62 4.19 -17.50
C ILE A 48 4.86 5.04 -17.78
N ALA A 49 5.43 5.63 -16.72
CA ALA A 49 6.62 6.49 -16.78
C ALA A 49 7.74 5.89 -15.93
N ILE A 50 8.95 5.83 -16.47
CA ILE A 50 10.11 5.19 -15.83
C ILE A 50 11.33 6.08 -16.04
N VAL A 51 12.07 6.34 -14.94
CA VAL A 51 13.35 7.07 -15.03
C VAL A 51 14.40 6.25 -15.79
N GLY A 52 14.58 5.00 -15.43
CA GLY A 52 15.44 4.04 -16.13
C GLY A 52 14.73 3.34 -17.27
N ASN A 53 14.77 2.00 -17.25
CA ASN A 53 14.22 1.20 -18.33
C ASN A 53 13.38 0.02 -17.77
N TYR A 54 12.80 -0.78 -18.68
CA TYR A 54 12.01 -1.95 -18.32
C TYR A 54 12.50 -3.21 -19.04
N GLN A 55 12.19 -4.35 -18.46
CA GLN A 55 12.50 -5.66 -19.01
C GLN A 55 11.29 -6.58 -18.91
N THR A 56 11.01 -7.31 -20.00
CA THR A 56 9.99 -8.35 -20.02
C THR A 56 10.63 -9.71 -20.31
N GLN A 57 10.09 -10.79 -19.74
CA GLN A 57 10.53 -12.15 -19.99
C GLN A 57 9.33 -13.10 -20.10
N GLY A 58 9.38 -14.06 -21.04
CA GLY A 58 8.28 -14.99 -21.29
C GLY A 58 7.14 -14.34 -22.07
N ASN A 59 5.90 -14.64 -21.67
CA ASN A 59 4.67 -14.09 -22.28
C ASN A 59 4.16 -12.83 -21.58
N ALA A 60 5.05 -12.14 -20.88
CA ALA A 60 4.70 -10.93 -20.12
C ALA A 60 4.23 -9.80 -21.05
N SER A 61 3.26 -9.02 -20.59
CA SER A 61 2.70 -7.90 -21.35
C SER A 61 2.64 -6.62 -20.53
N ILE A 62 2.90 -5.49 -21.20
CA ILE A 62 2.80 -4.14 -20.61
C ILE A 62 2.01 -3.27 -21.59
N SER A 63 1.00 -2.57 -21.13
CA SER A 63 0.19 -1.65 -21.93
C SER A 63 -0.19 -0.41 -21.12
N PRO A 64 0.04 0.81 -21.66
CA PRO A 64 0.76 1.12 -22.90
C PRO A 64 2.27 0.82 -22.80
N THR A 65 2.99 1.00 -23.90
CA THR A 65 4.47 0.96 -23.87
C THR A 65 5.00 2.00 -22.89
N PRO A 66 5.89 1.63 -21.97
CA PRO A 66 6.42 2.58 -20.99
C PRO A 66 7.22 3.72 -21.62
N LEU A 67 7.04 4.92 -21.11
CA LEU A 67 7.88 6.08 -21.38
C LEU A 67 9.13 5.97 -20.51
N THR A 68 10.28 5.72 -21.10
CA THR A 68 11.58 5.59 -20.41
C THR A 68 12.37 6.89 -20.44
N GLY A 69 13.39 7.02 -19.59
CA GLY A 69 14.21 8.23 -19.51
C GLY A 69 13.48 9.46 -18.96
N GLN A 70 12.40 9.23 -18.21
CA GLN A 70 11.61 10.32 -17.64
C GLN A 70 12.35 10.96 -16.45
N PRO A 71 12.11 12.25 -16.15
CA PRO A 71 12.63 12.84 -14.93
C PRO A 71 12.02 12.17 -13.69
N PRO A 72 12.76 12.09 -12.56
CA PRO A 72 12.22 11.59 -11.29
C PRO A 72 11.02 12.43 -10.83
N THR A 73 10.01 11.75 -10.30
CA THR A 73 8.81 12.37 -9.74
C THR A 73 8.98 12.54 -8.24
N PRO A 74 8.86 13.75 -7.69
CA PRO A 74 8.93 13.95 -6.25
C PRO A 74 7.88 13.12 -5.50
N ASP A 75 8.23 12.63 -4.30
CA ASP A 75 7.26 11.99 -3.41
C ASP A 75 6.17 13.01 -3.03
N PRO A 76 4.91 12.82 -3.45
CA PRO A 76 3.85 13.80 -3.23
C PRO A 76 3.48 13.94 -1.74
N LEU A 77 3.85 12.97 -0.90
CA LEU A 77 3.58 12.98 0.54
C LEU A 77 4.85 13.23 1.38
N ALA A 78 5.96 13.67 0.76
CA ALA A 78 7.23 13.90 1.47
C ALA A 78 7.10 14.84 2.67
N GLN A 79 6.23 15.85 2.58
CA GLN A 79 6.01 16.85 3.63
C GLN A 79 4.95 16.45 4.67
N LEU A 80 4.26 15.31 4.48
CA LEU A 80 3.24 14.87 5.42
C LEU A 80 3.88 14.44 6.75
N SER A 81 3.55 15.15 7.82
CA SER A 81 4.04 14.82 9.17
C SER A 81 3.42 13.55 9.72
N PRO A 82 4.15 12.75 10.50
CA PRO A 82 3.56 11.63 11.27
C PRO A 82 2.46 12.12 12.22
N PRO A 83 1.48 11.26 12.56
CA PRO A 83 0.48 11.60 13.59
C PRO A 83 1.14 11.86 14.95
N ASP A 84 0.70 12.92 15.60
CA ASP A 84 1.11 13.21 16.98
C ASP A 84 0.44 12.21 17.94
N PRO A 85 1.20 11.44 18.72
CA PRO A 85 0.64 10.53 19.72
C PRO A 85 0.10 11.22 20.98
N SER A 86 0.41 12.51 21.17
CA SER A 86 -0.03 13.23 22.37
C SER A 86 -1.53 13.33 22.44
N GLY A 87 -2.11 13.06 23.61
CA GLY A 87 -3.55 13.06 23.82
C GLY A 87 -4.29 11.82 23.33
N LEU A 88 -3.63 10.89 22.63
CA LEU A 88 -4.22 9.61 22.25
C LEU A 88 -4.14 8.60 23.40
N PRO A 89 -5.19 7.78 23.60
CA PRO A 89 -5.15 6.71 24.59
C PRO A 89 -4.07 5.68 24.20
N VAL A 90 -3.42 5.11 25.22
CA VAL A 90 -2.36 4.12 25.04
C VAL A 90 -2.87 2.74 25.41
N PHE A 91 -2.66 1.77 24.53
CA PHE A 91 -3.05 0.38 24.69
C PHE A 91 -1.83 -0.55 24.56
N PRO A 92 -1.77 -1.67 25.29
CA PRO A 92 -0.78 -2.70 25.02
C PRO A 92 -1.03 -3.37 23.66
N GLY A 93 -0.04 -4.12 23.16
CA GLY A 93 -0.25 -5.06 22.07
C GLY A 93 -1.33 -6.08 22.43
N ARG A 94 -2.02 -6.62 21.42
CA ARG A 94 -3.17 -7.51 21.64
C ARG A 94 -3.18 -8.66 20.64
N THR A 95 -3.39 -9.87 21.18
CA THR A 95 -3.73 -11.04 20.36
C THR A 95 -5.23 -11.31 20.49
N ILE A 96 -5.91 -11.36 19.37
CA ILE A 96 -7.36 -11.60 19.24
C ILE A 96 -7.50 -12.86 18.39
N GLY A 97 -8.00 -13.89 18.97
CA GLY A 97 -7.97 -15.22 18.34
C GLY A 97 -9.26 -16.01 18.49
N LYS A 98 -9.21 -17.28 18.09
CA LYS A 98 -10.36 -18.21 18.11
C LYS A 98 -11.55 -17.64 17.29
N ASN A 99 -12.67 -17.37 17.94
CA ASN A 99 -13.90 -16.80 17.37
C ASN A 99 -14.24 -15.45 18.04
N ASP A 100 -13.24 -14.77 18.59
CA ASP A 100 -13.46 -13.51 19.28
C ASP A 100 -14.05 -12.46 18.34
N ILE A 101 -14.97 -11.65 18.85
CA ILE A 101 -15.53 -10.49 18.16
C ILE A 101 -15.16 -9.26 19.01
N VAL A 102 -14.34 -8.39 18.47
CA VAL A 102 -13.74 -7.28 19.23
C VAL A 102 -13.82 -5.98 18.45
N THR A 103 -14.16 -4.90 19.16
CA THR A 103 -14.03 -3.54 18.64
C THR A 103 -12.78 -2.89 19.24
N LEU A 104 -11.88 -2.40 18.40
CA LEU A 104 -10.71 -1.62 18.80
C LEU A 104 -10.99 -0.13 18.68
N ARG A 105 -10.40 0.65 19.59
CA ARG A 105 -10.47 2.12 19.60
C ARG A 105 -9.21 2.73 18.99
N PRO A 106 -9.30 3.92 18.38
CA PRO A 106 -8.13 4.66 17.95
C PRO A 106 -7.22 4.98 19.14
N GLY A 107 -5.91 5.03 18.91
CA GLY A 107 -4.92 5.24 19.95
C GLY A 107 -3.56 4.67 19.60
N VAL A 108 -2.64 4.69 20.57
CA VAL A 108 -1.27 4.18 20.46
C VAL A 108 -1.21 2.75 20.98
N TYR A 109 -0.89 1.79 20.12
CA TYR A 109 -0.68 0.39 20.48
C TYR A 109 0.81 0.10 20.65
N THR A 110 1.27 -0.13 21.88
CA THR A 110 2.69 -0.27 22.21
C THR A 110 3.31 -1.61 21.85
N GLY A 111 2.51 -2.58 21.41
CA GLY A 111 2.94 -3.86 20.89
C GLY A 111 2.11 -4.28 19.68
N PRO A 112 2.40 -5.46 19.10
CA PRO A 112 1.71 -5.92 17.90
C PRO A 112 0.22 -6.17 18.14
N ILE A 113 -0.59 -5.82 17.14
CA ILE A 113 -1.98 -6.31 17.03
C ILE A 113 -1.94 -7.58 16.19
N ARG A 114 -2.35 -8.71 16.78
CA ARG A 114 -2.47 -10.01 16.12
C ARG A 114 -3.93 -10.41 16.05
N VAL A 115 -4.39 -10.72 14.85
CA VAL A 115 -5.77 -11.22 14.62
C VAL A 115 -5.66 -12.56 13.93
N GLU A 116 -6.12 -13.62 14.60
CA GLU A 116 -5.88 -14.98 14.17
C GLU A 116 -7.11 -15.88 14.36
N GLY A 117 -7.06 -17.09 13.80
CA GLY A 117 -8.18 -18.01 13.86
C GLY A 117 -9.36 -17.55 13.00
N ASN A 118 -10.55 -17.42 13.60
CA ASN A 118 -11.77 -16.91 12.96
C ASN A 118 -12.21 -15.57 13.60
N ALA A 119 -11.29 -14.86 14.24
CA ALA A 119 -11.61 -13.63 14.95
C ALA A 119 -12.11 -12.55 14.00
N LYS A 120 -13.00 -11.69 14.51
CA LYS A 120 -13.54 -10.53 13.81
C LYS A 120 -13.22 -9.27 14.59
N VAL A 121 -12.59 -8.32 13.94
CA VAL A 121 -12.19 -7.06 14.53
C VAL A 121 -12.82 -5.91 13.77
N THR A 122 -13.50 -5.02 14.50
CA THR A 122 -13.99 -3.75 13.96
C THR A 122 -13.12 -2.63 14.53
N LEU A 123 -12.58 -1.79 13.66
CA LEU A 123 -11.86 -0.58 14.04
C LEU A 123 -12.83 0.60 14.07
N GLN A 124 -12.92 1.29 15.19
CA GLN A 124 -13.63 2.56 15.25
C GLN A 124 -12.92 3.64 14.41
N PRO A 125 -13.64 4.62 13.85
CA PRO A 125 -13.02 5.72 13.10
C PRO A 125 -11.95 6.44 13.93
N GLY A 126 -10.82 6.79 13.27
CA GLY A 126 -9.73 7.52 13.90
C GLY A 126 -8.33 7.01 13.58
N ILE A 127 -7.35 7.44 14.35
CA ILE A 127 -5.93 7.19 14.11
C ILE A 127 -5.43 6.05 15.01
N TYR A 128 -4.78 5.07 14.40
CA TYR A 128 -4.14 3.94 15.06
C TYR A 128 -2.62 4.03 14.86
N ILE A 129 -1.88 4.34 15.91
CA ILE A 129 -0.40 4.37 15.90
C ILE A 129 0.10 3.02 16.38
N LEU A 130 0.71 2.25 15.49
CA LEU A 130 1.16 0.89 15.76
C LEU A 130 2.68 0.86 16.02
N LYS A 131 3.08 0.49 17.24
CA LYS A 131 4.49 0.30 17.63
C LYS A 131 4.92 -1.17 17.66
N GLY A 132 4.20 -2.03 16.94
CA GLY A 132 4.51 -3.45 16.83
C GLY A 132 3.96 -4.10 15.57
N GLY A 133 3.33 -3.32 14.68
CA GLY A 133 2.74 -3.80 13.45
C GLY A 133 1.36 -4.42 13.61
N LEU A 134 0.85 -4.93 12.48
CA LEU A 134 -0.47 -5.55 12.35
C LEU A 134 -0.32 -6.89 11.63
N LEU A 135 -0.74 -7.97 12.30
CA LEU A 135 -0.62 -9.33 11.80
C LEU A 135 -2.00 -9.98 11.75
N VAL A 136 -2.45 -10.33 10.56
CA VAL A 136 -3.78 -10.91 10.30
C VAL A 136 -3.58 -12.29 9.66
N SER A 137 -4.13 -13.35 10.26
CA SER A 137 -3.92 -14.71 9.79
C SER A 137 -5.12 -15.61 10.02
N GLY A 138 -5.09 -16.81 9.41
CA GLY A 138 -6.19 -17.75 9.49
C GLY A 138 -7.37 -17.31 8.64
N ASN A 139 -8.59 -17.40 9.16
CA ASN A 139 -9.84 -16.92 8.54
C ASN A 139 -10.34 -15.64 9.20
N SER A 140 -9.44 -14.90 9.84
CA SER A 140 -9.81 -13.70 10.59
C SER A 140 -10.18 -12.53 9.69
N GLN A 141 -10.91 -11.57 10.27
CA GLN A 141 -11.42 -10.41 9.55
C GLN A 141 -11.13 -9.13 10.31
N ILE A 142 -10.72 -8.08 9.60
CA ILE A 142 -10.61 -6.72 10.11
C ILE A 142 -11.40 -5.81 9.19
N GLU A 143 -12.26 -4.98 9.79
CA GLU A 143 -12.98 -3.93 9.08
C GLU A 143 -12.88 -2.61 9.83
N GLY A 144 -12.90 -1.50 9.09
CA GLY A 144 -12.90 -0.15 9.67
C GLY A 144 -13.15 0.91 8.63
N GLU A 145 -14.00 1.87 9.00
CA GLU A 145 -14.31 3.03 8.16
C GLU A 145 -13.74 4.29 8.81
N GLY A 146 -13.23 5.21 7.98
CA GLY A 146 -12.64 6.45 8.47
C GLY A 146 -11.40 6.24 9.32
N VAL A 147 -10.54 5.27 8.96
CA VAL A 147 -9.37 4.91 9.76
C VAL A 147 -8.07 5.33 9.08
N LEU A 148 -7.08 5.71 9.91
CA LEU A 148 -5.68 5.79 9.52
C LEU A 148 -4.90 4.74 10.33
N ILE A 149 -4.22 3.84 9.67
CA ILE A 149 -3.22 2.95 10.27
C ILE A 149 -1.84 3.59 10.06
N TYR A 150 -1.31 4.23 11.11
CA TYR A 150 0.09 4.69 11.11
C TYR A 150 0.98 3.59 11.69
N ASN A 151 1.74 2.91 10.83
CA ASN A 151 2.64 1.84 11.23
C ASN A 151 4.04 2.40 11.54
N GLU A 152 4.27 2.74 12.81
CA GLU A 152 5.53 3.32 13.26
C GLU A 152 6.65 2.29 13.26
N ILE A 153 6.38 1.11 13.83
CA ILE A 153 7.36 0.02 13.97
C ILE A 153 6.68 -1.33 13.70
N GLY A 154 7.43 -2.25 13.11
CA GLY A 154 6.96 -3.59 12.79
C GLY A 154 6.37 -3.69 11.39
N ARG A 155 5.99 -4.89 11.02
CA ARG A 155 5.43 -5.17 9.70
C ARG A 155 3.91 -5.18 9.71
N ILE A 156 3.31 -4.90 8.56
CA ILE A 156 1.91 -5.23 8.28
C ILE A 156 1.92 -6.52 7.47
N GLU A 157 1.20 -7.53 7.96
CA GLU A 157 1.11 -8.82 7.29
C GLU A 157 -0.32 -9.34 7.33
N VAL A 158 -0.85 -9.68 6.15
CA VAL A 158 -2.13 -10.35 5.99
C VAL A 158 -1.88 -11.64 5.24
N GLN A 159 -2.23 -12.78 5.84
CA GLN A 159 -1.93 -14.10 5.28
C GLN A 159 -3.06 -15.11 5.50
N GLY A 160 -2.95 -16.26 4.85
CA GLY A 160 -3.95 -17.30 4.91
C GLY A 160 -5.22 -16.94 4.14
N ASN A 161 -6.37 -16.97 4.80
CA ASN A 161 -7.67 -16.50 4.29
C ASN A 161 -8.10 -15.20 5.01
N GLY A 162 -7.14 -14.45 5.54
CA GLY A 162 -7.40 -13.19 6.25
C GLY A 162 -8.12 -12.19 5.35
N LYS A 163 -9.08 -11.46 5.92
CA LYS A 163 -9.82 -10.42 5.20
C LYS A 163 -9.64 -9.09 5.87
N VAL A 164 -9.22 -8.11 5.09
CA VAL A 164 -9.07 -6.72 5.55
C VAL A 164 -9.92 -5.82 4.67
N LYS A 165 -10.83 -5.05 5.28
CA LYS A 165 -11.65 -4.06 4.61
C LYS A 165 -11.55 -2.74 5.35
N LEU A 166 -10.85 -1.78 4.76
CA LEU A 166 -10.59 -0.48 5.37
C LEU A 166 -10.96 0.66 4.43
N SER A 167 -11.44 1.77 5.01
CA SER A 167 -11.54 3.04 4.29
C SER A 167 -10.87 4.16 5.06
N ALA A 168 -10.25 5.08 4.31
CA ALA A 168 -9.58 6.25 4.86
C ALA A 168 -10.57 7.26 5.43
N GLN A 169 -10.05 8.20 6.21
CA GLN A 169 -10.78 9.38 6.67
C GLN A 169 -11.16 10.27 5.48
N THR A 170 -12.34 10.87 5.56
CA THR A 170 -12.87 11.80 4.53
C THR A 170 -12.62 13.27 4.86
N GLY A 171 -11.73 13.55 5.81
CA GLY A 171 -11.34 14.91 6.19
C GLY A 171 -10.16 14.91 7.16
N GLY A 172 -9.55 16.08 7.33
CA GLY A 172 -8.38 16.26 8.19
C GLY A 172 -7.06 16.05 7.48
N THR A 173 -5.95 16.13 8.25
CA THR A 173 -4.58 16.07 7.72
C THR A 173 -4.27 14.79 6.94
N TYR A 174 -4.93 13.69 7.27
CA TYR A 174 -4.68 12.37 6.67
C TYR A 174 -5.86 11.91 5.80
N GLU A 175 -6.65 12.85 5.29
CA GLU A 175 -7.72 12.55 4.36
C GLU A 175 -7.23 11.71 3.19
N GLY A 176 -7.98 10.66 2.88
CA GLY A 176 -7.68 9.77 1.76
C GLY A 176 -6.48 8.84 1.97
N ILE A 177 -5.87 8.78 3.18
CA ILE A 177 -4.77 7.86 3.48
C ILE A 177 -5.26 6.80 4.47
N VAL A 178 -5.20 5.53 4.08
CA VAL A 178 -5.63 4.40 4.92
C VAL A 178 -4.46 3.76 5.66
N ILE A 179 -3.30 3.66 5.03
CA ILE A 179 -2.05 3.18 5.64
C ILE A 179 -0.95 4.22 5.41
N PHE A 180 -0.32 4.63 6.47
CA PHE A 180 0.89 5.43 6.46
C PHE A 180 1.97 4.69 7.25
N GLN A 181 2.94 4.12 6.56
CA GLN A 181 4.09 3.53 7.23
C GLN A 181 5.18 4.57 7.46
N SER A 182 5.73 4.60 8.68
CA SER A 182 6.80 5.54 9.04
C SER A 182 7.96 5.49 8.03
N ARG A 183 8.51 6.65 7.71
CA ARG A 183 9.70 6.78 6.83
C ARG A 183 10.95 6.08 7.41
N THR A 184 10.95 5.81 8.70
CA THR A 184 12.03 5.06 9.38
C THR A 184 11.76 3.56 9.44
N ASN A 185 10.55 3.10 9.05
CA ASN A 185 10.16 1.70 9.10
C ASN A 185 10.33 1.05 7.71
N ALA A 186 11.39 0.27 7.55
CA ALA A 186 11.67 -0.47 6.32
C ALA A 186 11.08 -1.90 6.31
N GLN A 187 10.30 -2.28 7.33
CA GLN A 187 9.66 -3.59 7.35
C GLN A 187 8.60 -3.70 6.26
N PRO A 188 8.46 -4.84 5.57
CA PRO A 188 7.53 -4.95 4.46
C PRO A 188 6.06 -4.89 4.89
N ILE A 189 5.22 -4.42 3.98
CA ILE A 189 3.79 -4.67 3.98
C ILE A 189 3.57 -5.91 3.13
N TRP A 190 3.08 -6.99 3.73
CA TRP A 190 2.97 -8.30 3.08
C TRP A 190 1.53 -8.77 3.04
N LEU A 191 0.99 -8.94 1.83
CA LEU A 191 -0.36 -9.42 1.57
C LEU A 191 -0.24 -10.73 0.79
N SER A 192 -0.45 -11.89 1.46
CA SER A 192 -0.15 -13.20 0.91
C SER A 192 -1.25 -14.25 1.11
N GLY A 193 -1.15 -15.35 0.38
CA GLY A 193 -2.08 -16.46 0.43
C GLY A 193 -3.40 -16.16 -0.31
N ASN A 194 -4.53 -16.67 0.23
CA ASN A 194 -5.87 -16.32 -0.26
C ASN A 194 -6.43 -15.08 0.45
N ALA A 195 -5.55 -14.27 1.02
CA ALA A 195 -5.96 -13.06 1.72
C ALA A 195 -6.68 -12.09 0.77
N GLU A 196 -7.73 -11.47 1.29
CA GLU A 196 -8.44 -10.41 0.62
C GLU A 196 -8.08 -9.08 1.29
N PHE A 197 -7.53 -8.16 0.54
CA PHE A 197 -7.25 -6.81 1.01
C PHE A 197 -8.02 -5.80 0.16
N ASN A 198 -9.06 -5.23 0.75
CA ASN A 198 -9.89 -4.22 0.12
C ASN A 198 -9.70 -2.90 0.87
N ALA A 199 -9.20 -1.89 0.19
CA ALA A 199 -9.00 -0.59 0.80
C ALA A 199 -9.49 0.54 -0.10
N THR A 200 -10.06 1.56 0.52
CA THR A 200 -10.33 2.86 -0.08
C THR A 200 -9.43 3.88 0.58
N GLY A 201 -8.54 4.49 -0.23
CA GLY A 201 -7.51 5.41 0.25
C GLY A 201 -6.08 4.93 -0.02
N ALA A 202 -5.14 5.84 0.10
CA ALA A 202 -3.75 5.61 -0.24
C ALA A 202 -3.02 4.70 0.77
N ILE A 203 -2.12 3.87 0.24
CA ILE A 203 -1.09 3.17 0.99
C ILE A 203 0.23 3.90 0.77
N TYR A 204 0.76 4.51 1.81
CA TYR A 204 2.02 5.23 1.80
C TYR A 204 3.08 4.51 2.63
N ALA A 205 4.08 3.93 1.97
CA ALA A 205 5.16 3.14 2.58
C ALA A 205 6.52 3.52 1.96
N PRO A 206 7.00 4.78 2.14
CA PRO A 206 8.06 5.36 1.32
C PRO A 206 9.44 4.72 1.52
N ASN A 207 9.64 3.99 2.59
CA ASN A 207 10.91 3.27 2.87
C ASN A 207 10.74 1.74 2.93
N ALA A 208 9.59 1.23 2.50
CA ALA A 208 9.29 -0.19 2.58
C ALA A 208 8.83 -0.77 1.25
N GLN A 209 8.97 -2.08 1.14
CA GLN A 209 8.39 -2.86 0.05
C GLN A 209 6.94 -3.21 0.36
N VAL A 210 6.07 -3.03 -0.62
CA VAL A 210 4.70 -3.56 -0.60
C VAL A 210 4.65 -4.80 -1.49
N HIS A 211 4.23 -5.90 -0.90
CA HIS A 211 4.28 -7.22 -1.50
C HIS A 211 2.87 -7.80 -1.61
N PHE A 212 2.46 -8.12 -2.83
CA PHE A 212 1.15 -8.68 -3.14
C PHE A 212 1.31 -10.12 -3.66
N GLU A 213 0.73 -11.07 -2.94
CA GLU A 213 0.62 -12.49 -3.36
C GLU A 213 -0.83 -13.01 -3.29
N GLY A 214 -1.77 -12.16 -2.88
CA GLY A 214 -3.20 -12.47 -2.75
C GLY A 214 -4.08 -11.56 -3.60
N ASN A 215 -5.39 -11.72 -3.47
CA ASN A 215 -6.35 -10.86 -4.17
C ASN A 215 -6.47 -9.51 -3.47
N THR A 216 -6.20 -8.44 -4.20
CA THR A 216 -6.22 -7.08 -3.65
C THR A 216 -7.02 -6.15 -4.55
N ASN A 217 -8.00 -5.46 -3.96
CA ASN A 217 -8.77 -4.41 -4.62
C ASN A 217 -8.56 -3.10 -3.88
N LEU A 218 -8.01 -2.11 -4.56
CA LEU A 218 -7.80 -0.77 -4.05
C LEU A 218 -8.69 0.20 -4.83
N ARG A 219 -9.62 0.86 -4.15
CA ARG A 219 -10.55 1.83 -4.77
C ARG A 219 -10.25 3.23 -4.28
N ASP A 220 -10.40 4.22 -5.17
CA ASP A 220 -10.05 5.62 -4.89
C ASP A 220 -8.68 5.69 -4.21
N SER A 221 -7.72 4.96 -4.77
CA SER A 221 -6.49 4.61 -4.07
C SER A 221 -5.24 4.98 -4.84
N MET A 222 -4.15 5.02 -4.09
CA MET A 222 -2.79 5.16 -4.60
C MET A 222 -1.86 4.27 -3.77
N VAL A 223 -0.86 3.68 -4.39
CA VAL A 223 0.23 3.00 -3.69
C VAL A 223 1.52 3.75 -3.94
N ILE A 224 2.04 4.37 -2.89
CA ILE A 224 3.35 5.04 -2.88
C ILE A 224 4.25 4.22 -1.96
N ALA A 225 5.24 3.54 -2.54
CA ALA A 225 6.12 2.66 -1.80
C ALA A 225 7.55 2.75 -2.30
N TYR A 226 8.52 2.37 -1.46
CA TYR A 226 9.90 2.26 -1.89
C TYR A 226 10.03 1.25 -3.04
N ARG A 227 9.46 0.04 -2.87
CA ARG A 227 9.35 -0.99 -3.91
C ARG A 227 7.97 -1.62 -3.91
N VAL A 228 7.56 -2.15 -5.07
CA VAL A 228 6.30 -2.89 -5.19
C VAL A 228 6.56 -4.22 -5.91
N GLU A 229 6.04 -5.30 -5.35
CA GLU A 229 6.21 -6.63 -5.91
C GLU A 229 4.88 -7.39 -5.93
N LEU A 230 4.58 -7.98 -7.09
CA LEU A 230 3.42 -8.84 -7.31
C LEU A 230 3.91 -10.22 -7.74
N LEU A 231 3.60 -11.26 -6.97
CA LEU A 231 4.08 -12.62 -7.23
C LEU A 231 2.96 -13.65 -7.32
N GLY A 232 3.15 -14.61 -8.20
CA GLY A 232 2.25 -15.78 -8.33
C GLY A 232 0.98 -15.48 -9.09
N ASN A 233 -0.18 -15.91 -8.55
CA ASN A 233 -1.51 -15.72 -9.13
C ASN A 233 -2.23 -14.56 -8.42
N VAL A 234 -1.70 -13.38 -8.53
CA VAL A 234 -2.25 -12.17 -7.88
C VAL A 234 -2.94 -11.29 -8.91
N ASP A 235 -4.08 -10.74 -8.54
CA ASP A 235 -4.81 -9.74 -9.33
C ASP A 235 -4.99 -8.49 -8.45
N VAL A 236 -4.33 -7.40 -8.86
CA VAL A 236 -4.40 -6.10 -8.18
C VAL A 236 -5.04 -5.11 -9.13
N GLU A 237 -6.15 -4.53 -8.72
CA GLU A 237 -6.80 -3.44 -9.43
C GLU A 237 -6.78 -2.19 -8.55
N ILE A 238 -6.26 -1.10 -9.10
CA ILE A 238 -6.20 0.21 -8.45
C ILE A 238 -7.06 1.17 -9.26
N GLU A 239 -8.20 1.54 -8.71
CA GLU A 239 -8.96 2.70 -9.20
C GLU A 239 -8.28 3.94 -8.64
N ALA A 240 -7.51 4.62 -9.50
CA ALA A 240 -6.71 5.76 -9.06
C ALA A 240 -7.57 6.98 -8.74
N LYS A 241 -7.24 7.65 -7.65
CA LYS A 241 -7.69 9.02 -7.32
C LYS A 241 -6.47 9.93 -7.37
N GLU A 242 -6.69 11.22 -7.61
CA GLU A 242 -5.63 12.22 -7.45
C GLU A 242 -5.00 12.13 -6.06
N PRO A 243 -3.67 12.36 -5.94
CA PRO A 243 -3.00 12.35 -4.65
C PRO A 243 -3.74 13.29 -3.68
N PRO A 244 -3.92 12.90 -2.41
CA PRO A 244 -4.42 13.82 -1.42
C PRO A 244 -3.51 15.04 -1.39
N ALA A 245 -4.08 16.24 -1.50
CA ALA A 245 -3.32 17.47 -1.47
C ALA A 245 -2.57 17.54 -0.14
N ALA A 246 -1.24 17.65 -0.18
CA ALA A 246 -0.48 18.01 1.00
C ALA A 246 -0.98 19.39 1.45
N ALA A 247 -1.44 19.50 2.69
CA ALA A 247 -2.00 20.73 3.21
C ALA A 247 -0.99 21.87 3.00
N GLY A 248 -1.20 22.72 1.99
CA GLY A 248 -0.44 23.95 1.79
C GLY A 248 0.11 24.26 0.41
N GLU A 249 0.03 23.39 -0.60
CA GLU A 249 0.46 23.76 -1.97
C GLU A 249 -0.54 23.26 -3.02
N GLU A 250 -1.08 24.18 -3.81
CA GLU A 250 -1.75 23.85 -5.07
C GLU A 250 -0.69 23.29 -6.03
N VAL A 251 -0.71 22.00 -6.26
CA VAL A 251 0.07 21.40 -7.34
C VAL A 251 -0.66 21.74 -8.65
N ALA A 252 -0.24 22.82 -9.28
CA ALA A 252 -0.63 23.11 -10.66
C ALA A 252 -0.03 22.02 -11.57
N ILE A 253 -0.84 21.04 -11.94
CA ILE A 253 -0.50 20.13 -13.05
C ILE A 253 -0.68 20.94 -14.34
N GLY A 254 0.41 21.59 -14.77
CA GLY A 254 0.48 22.20 -16.09
C GLY A 254 0.49 21.09 -17.15
N LEU A 255 -0.62 20.94 -17.86
CA LEU A 255 -0.60 20.34 -19.18
C LEU A 255 0.24 21.26 -20.08
N VAL A 256 1.40 20.79 -20.48
CA VAL A 256 2.16 21.40 -21.58
C VAL A 256 1.60 20.78 -22.87
N GLU A 257 1.00 21.63 -23.70
CA GLU A 257 0.58 21.32 -25.06
C GLU A 257 1.77 20.90 -25.95
#